data_e4e8aca84b7105f01b0fa5e61b211704
#
_entry.id   e4e8aca84b7105f01b0fa5e61b211704
#
_cell.length_a   1.000
_cell.length_b   1.000
_cell.length_c   1.000
_cell.angle_alpha   90.00
_cell.angle_beta   90.00
_cell.angle_gamma   90.00
#
_symmetry.space_group_name_H-M   'P 1'
#
loop_
_entity.id
_entity.type
_entity.pdbx_description
1 polymer ?
#
loop_
_entity_poly.entity_id
_entity_poly.type
_entity_poly.pdbx_seq_one_letter_code
_entity_poly.pdbx_strand_id
1 'polypeptide(L)'
;IDNKFEVYAKQVKANAQALAKSMIDLGFEIVSGGTDNHLMLIDLRNKNVNGKETEKALVKADITCNKNMVPFDDKSPFTTSGIRLGTAAITTRGLKENDMETIAGLISEVVDDDQPTTTDPAVFQYVRMGEQVFHVPNLQYIQENLTA
;
A
#
# COMPACT_ATOMS: atom_id res chain seq x y z
N ILE A 1 13.56 26.20 0.72
CA ILE A 1 12.70 25.10 0.20
C ILE A 1 11.47 25.79 -0.39
N ASP A 2 11.09 25.42 -1.61
CA ASP A 2 9.90 25.97 -2.27
C ASP A 2 8.64 25.61 -1.43
N ASN A 3 7.76 26.58 -1.25
CA ASN A 3 6.50 26.42 -0.49
C ASN A 3 5.64 25.25 -1.03
N LYS A 4 5.73 24.96 -2.34
CA LYS A 4 5.05 23.83 -2.97
C LYS A 4 5.59 22.48 -2.49
N PHE A 5 6.91 22.36 -2.30
CA PHE A 5 7.51 21.14 -1.80
C PHE A 5 7.13 20.88 -0.32
N GLU A 6 7.05 21.94 0.48
CA GLU A 6 6.62 21.82 1.87
C GLU A 6 5.19 21.30 1.98
N VAL A 7 4.27 21.82 1.17
CA VAL A 7 2.88 21.35 1.10
C VAL A 7 2.82 19.90 0.67
N TYR A 8 3.57 19.52 -0.37
CA TYR A 8 3.65 18.14 -0.83
C TYR A 8 4.20 17.19 0.25
N ALA A 9 5.28 17.56 0.91
CA ALA A 9 5.90 16.73 1.96
C ALA A 9 4.96 16.51 3.15
N LYS A 10 4.20 17.54 3.54
CA LYS A 10 3.16 17.42 4.57
C LYS A 10 2.06 16.46 4.15
N GLN A 11 1.61 16.53 2.89
CA GLN A 11 0.59 15.63 2.37
C GLN A 11 1.10 14.18 2.32
N VAL A 12 2.35 13.95 1.90
CA VAL A 12 2.96 12.61 1.92
C VAL A 12 2.93 12.01 3.32
N LYS A 13 3.31 12.80 4.33
CA LYS A 13 3.29 12.36 5.73
C LYS A 13 1.86 12.09 6.23
N ALA A 14 0.92 12.98 5.93
CA ALA A 14 -0.49 12.81 6.31
C ALA A 14 -1.08 11.52 5.71
N ASN A 15 -0.84 11.28 4.42
CA ASN A 15 -1.24 10.04 3.75
C ASN A 15 -0.60 8.80 4.40
N ALA A 16 0.68 8.87 4.76
CA ALA A 16 1.36 7.76 5.41
C ALA A 16 0.74 7.44 6.79
N GLN A 17 0.41 8.45 7.56
CA GLN A 17 -0.24 8.28 8.86
C GLN A 17 -1.66 7.72 8.72
N ALA A 18 -2.43 8.20 7.74
CA ALA A 18 -3.77 7.68 7.45
C ALA A 18 -3.72 6.21 6.98
N LEU A 19 -2.80 5.88 6.05
CA LEU A 19 -2.61 4.51 5.60
C LEU A 19 -2.19 3.59 6.76
N ALA A 20 -1.24 4.01 7.59
CA ALA A 20 -0.80 3.26 8.75
C ALA A 20 -1.95 2.96 9.71
N LYS A 21 -2.78 3.98 9.99
CA LYS A 21 -3.97 3.80 10.83
C LYS A 21 -4.93 2.79 10.24
N SER A 22 -5.27 2.90 8.95
CA SER A 22 -6.19 1.99 8.27
C SER A 22 -5.66 0.55 8.24
N MET A 23 -4.34 0.36 8.05
CA MET A 23 -3.71 -0.96 8.12
C MET A 23 -3.81 -1.56 9.51
N ILE A 24 -3.60 -0.77 10.58
CA ILE A 24 -3.76 -1.23 11.97
C ILE A 24 -5.22 -1.62 12.24
N ASP A 25 -6.18 -0.82 11.79
CA ASP A 25 -7.61 -1.08 11.95
C ASP A 25 -8.02 -2.41 11.25
N LEU A 26 -7.32 -2.81 10.18
CA LEU A 26 -7.45 -4.09 9.48
C LEU A 26 -6.60 -5.23 10.10
N GLY A 27 -6.01 -5.00 11.25
CA GLY A 27 -5.27 -6.01 12.00
C GLY A 27 -3.84 -6.28 11.54
N PHE A 28 -3.23 -5.37 10.76
CA PHE A 28 -1.81 -5.45 10.45
C PHE A 28 -0.95 -4.89 11.59
N GLU A 29 0.20 -5.51 11.81
CA GLU A 29 1.21 -4.99 12.73
C GLU A 29 2.18 -4.06 12.00
N ILE A 30 2.20 -2.79 12.41
CA ILE A 30 3.21 -1.84 11.94
C ILE A 30 4.33 -1.78 12.97
N VAL A 31 5.55 -2.06 12.54
CA VAL A 31 6.74 -1.90 13.37
C VAL A 31 6.79 -0.45 13.86
N SER A 32 6.98 -0.25 15.15
CA SER A 32 6.85 1.06 15.85
C SER A 32 5.42 1.62 16.04
N GLY A 33 4.38 0.86 15.71
CA GLY A 33 2.99 1.25 15.94
C GLY A 33 2.47 2.39 15.06
N GLY A 34 3.18 2.73 13.99
CA GLY A 34 2.79 3.80 13.07
C GLY A 34 3.95 4.36 12.27
N THR A 35 3.82 5.60 11.77
CA THR A 35 4.90 6.26 11.02
C THR A 35 4.91 7.77 11.25
N ASP A 36 6.12 8.34 11.28
CA ASP A 36 6.39 9.77 11.31
C ASP A 36 6.98 10.31 10.00
N ASN A 37 7.10 9.47 8.98
CA ASN A 37 7.66 9.82 7.68
C ASN A 37 6.78 9.29 6.53
N HIS A 38 7.33 9.08 5.35
CA HIS A 38 6.65 8.63 4.14
C HIS A 38 6.57 7.11 4.00
N LEU A 39 7.17 6.35 4.91
CA LEU A 39 7.29 4.90 4.86
C LEU A 39 6.69 4.24 6.10
N MET A 40 6.28 2.99 5.95
CA MET A 40 5.97 2.11 7.07
C MET A 40 6.51 0.71 6.80
N LEU A 41 6.93 0.03 7.85
CA LEU A 41 7.32 -1.38 7.83
C LEU A 41 6.21 -2.18 8.50
N ILE A 42 5.66 -3.14 7.75
CA ILE A 42 4.58 -4.02 8.20
C ILE A 42 5.18 -5.37 8.54
N ASP A 43 4.91 -5.87 9.74
CA ASP A 43 5.20 -7.21 10.16
C ASP A 43 4.04 -8.13 9.77
N LEU A 44 4.33 -9.16 9.00
CA LEU A 44 3.33 -10.07 8.44
C LEU A 44 3.19 -11.38 9.25
N ARG A 45 3.97 -11.54 10.33
CA ARG A 45 3.97 -12.78 11.13
C ARG A 45 2.61 -13.07 11.72
N ASN A 46 1.83 -12.07 12.10
CA ASN A 46 0.47 -12.21 12.60
C ASN A 46 -0.56 -12.59 11.53
N LYS A 47 -0.22 -12.39 10.25
CA LYS A 47 -1.05 -12.81 9.10
C LYS A 47 -0.66 -14.19 8.55
N ASN A 48 0.36 -14.86 9.12
CA ASN A 48 0.88 -16.15 8.69
C ASN A 48 1.37 -16.20 7.24
N VAL A 49 1.76 -15.07 6.67
CA VAL A 49 2.36 -14.95 5.33
C VAL A 49 3.80 -14.45 5.45
N ASN A 50 4.56 -14.52 4.36
CA ASN A 50 5.93 -13.99 4.34
C ASN A 50 6.08 -12.85 3.33
N GLY A 51 7.14 -12.04 3.51
CA GLY A 51 7.36 -10.86 2.70
C GLY A 51 7.52 -11.16 1.20
N LYS A 52 8.16 -12.27 0.83
CA LYS A 52 8.38 -12.65 -0.57
C LYS A 52 7.07 -13.00 -1.29
N GLU A 53 6.20 -13.76 -0.65
CA GLU A 53 4.90 -14.14 -1.23
C GLU A 53 3.98 -12.95 -1.29
N THR A 54 3.93 -12.14 -0.23
CA THR A 54 3.14 -10.91 -0.17
C THR A 54 3.59 -9.88 -1.22
N GLU A 55 4.91 -9.63 -1.35
CA GLU A 55 5.45 -8.76 -2.40
C GLU A 55 5.00 -9.23 -3.79
N LYS A 56 5.11 -10.55 -4.07
CA LYS A 56 4.71 -11.13 -5.34
C LYS A 56 3.20 -11.02 -5.60
N ALA A 57 2.37 -11.22 -4.58
CA ALA A 57 0.91 -11.09 -4.69
C ALA A 57 0.50 -9.64 -4.94
N LEU A 58 1.03 -8.69 -4.16
CA LEU A 58 0.76 -7.27 -4.32
C LEU A 58 1.22 -6.73 -5.67
N VAL A 59 2.40 -7.13 -6.15
CA VAL A 59 2.89 -6.75 -7.49
C VAL A 59 1.99 -7.29 -8.60
N LYS A 60 1.41 -8.49 -8.46
CA LYS A 60 0.41 -8.99 -9.42
C LYS A 60 -0.87 -8.18 -9.42
N ALA A 61 -1.23 -7.59 -8.29
CA ALA A 61 -2.35 -6.67 -8.14
C ALA A 61 -1.97 -5.20 -8.43
N ASP A 62 -0.80 -4.96 -9.05
CA ASP A 62 -0.25 -3.65 -9.39
C ASP A 62 -0.02 -2.71 -8.19
N ILE A 63 0.11 -3.28 -7.01
CA ILE A 63 0.47 -2.58 -5.79
C ILE A 63 1.98 -2.75 -5.55
N THR A 64 2.75 -1.71 -5.83
CA THR A 64 4.20 -1.74 -5.66
C THR A 64 4.59 -1.66 -4.19
N CYS A 65 5.28 -2.68 -3.74
CA CYS A 65 5.93 -2.72 -2.43
C CYS A 65 7.29 -3.42 -2.53
N ASN A 66 8.01 -3.55 -1.44
CA ASN A 66 9.16 -4.43 -1.37
C ASN A 66 9.13 -5.25 -0.07
N LYS A 67 9.56 -6.51 -0.18
CA LYS A 67 9.81 -7.32 1.01
C LYS A 67 10.93 -6.70 1.85
N ASN A 68 10.81 -6.80 3.16
CA ASN A 68 11.77 -6.23 4.10
C ASN A 68 11.85 -7.10 5.35
N MET A 69 13.05 -7.23 5.91
CA MET A 69 13.22 -7.85 7.21
C MET A 69 12.57 -6.99 8.30
N VAL A 70 11.98 -7.66 9.27
CA VAL A 70 11.49 -7.03 10.50
C VAL A 70 12.50 -7.20 11.64
N PRO A 71 12.42 -6.44 12.72
CA PRO A 71 13.27 -6.64 13.89
C PRO A 71 13.15 -8.09 14.39
N PHE A 72 14.31 -8.72 14.65
CA PHE A 72 14.41 -10.12 15.10
C PHE A 72 13.72 -11.11 14.13
N ASP A 73 13.83 -10.84 12.83
CA ASP A 73 13.28 -11.71 11.79
C ASP A 73 13.96 -13.09 11.84
N ASP A 74 13.15 -14.15 11.91
CA ASP A 74 13.59 -15.54 11.90
C ASP A 74 13.76 -16.12 10.49
N LYS A 75 13.33 -15.38 9.45
CA LYS A 75 13.46 -15.76 8.06
C LYS A 75 14.73 -15.21 7.42
N SER A 76 15.13 -15.86 6.32
CA SER A 76 16.27 -15.37 5.54
C SER A 76 15.97 -14.04 4.86
N PRO A 77 17.00 -13.22 4.52
CA PRO A 77 16.83 -11.98 3.75
C PRO A 77 16.18 -12.17 2.38
N PHE A 78 16.18 -13.39 1.86
CA PHE A 78 15.52 -13.72 0.58
C PHE A 78 14.02 -13.96 0.71
N THR A 79 13.53 -14.24 1.92
CA THR A 79 12.10 -14.52 2.23
C THR A 79 11.48 -13.36 2.98
N THR A 80 12.09 -12.96 4.11
CA THR A 80 11.65 -11.92 5.04
C THR A 80 10.29 -12.16 5.69
N SER A 81 10.00 -11.49 6.79
CA SER A 81 8.69 -11.55 7.46
C SER A 81 7.89 -10.27 7.32
N GLY A 82 8.35 -9.30 6.54
CA GLY A 82 7.65 -8.03 6.38
C GLY A 82 7.71 -7.46 4.97
N ILE A 83 6.94 -6.41 4.79
CA ILE A 83 6.93 -5.55 3.60
C ILE A 83 7.07 -4.09 4.01
N ARG A 84 7.59 -3.28 3.08
CA ARG A 84 7.68 -1.84 3.23
C ARG A 84 6.76 -1.16 2.23
N LEU A 85 5.93 -0.26 2.73
CA LEU A 85 5.03 0.59 1.95
C LEU A 85 5.42 2.06 2.09
N GLY A 86 5.14 2.85 1.05
CA GLY A 86 5.36 4.29 1.06
C GLY A 86 4.30 5.04 0.28
N THR A 87 4.07 6.31 0.64
CA THR A 87 2.96 7.12 0.10
C THR A 87 3.39 8.22 -0.87
N ALA A 88 4.68 8.43 -1.11
CA ALA A 88 5.15 9.50 -1.99
C ALA A 88 4.59 9.39 -3.42
N ALA A 89 4.61 8.20 -4.01
CA ALA A 89 4.13 7.98 -5.38
C ALA A 89 2.63 8.24 -5.53
N ILE A 90 1.81 7.75 -4.61
CA ILE A 90 0.36 7.95 -4.62
C ILE A 90 -0.02 9.41 -4.33
N THR A 91 0.73 10.09 -3.45
CA THR A 91 0.56 11.53 -3.20
C THR A 91 0.87 12.35 -4.45
N THR A 92 1.91 11.99 -5.20
CA THR A 92 2.25 12.64 -6.48
C THR A 92 1.11 12.48 -7.51
N ARG A 93 0.35 11.39 -7.43
CA ARG A 93 -0.84 11.14 -8.27
C ARG A 93 -2.10 11.86 -7.79
N GLY A 94 -2.03 12.59 -6.68
CA GLY A 94 -3.11 13.41 -6.15
C GLY A 94 -3.97 12.75 -5.06
N LEU A 95 -3.65 11.52 -4.65
CA LEU A 95 -4.40 10.83 -3.59
C LEU A 95 -4.16 11.51 -2.24
N LYS A 96 -5.18 11.42 -1.38
CA LYS A 96 -5.24 12.06 -0.08
C LYS A 96 -5.63 11.07 1.02
N GLU A 97 -5.75 11.55 2.25
CA GLU A 97 -6.01 10.73 3.43
C GLU A 97 -7.28 9.87 3.29
N ASN A 98 -8.33 10.40 2.66
CA ASN A 98 -9.59 9.67 2.45
C ASN A 98 -9.43 8.45 1.53
N ASP A 99 -8.43 8.46 0.63
CA ASP A 99 -8.17 7.34 -0.27
C ASP A 99 -7.40 6.20 0.40
N MET A 100 -6.80 6.47 1.57
CA MET A 100 -5.91 5.52 2.25
C MET A 100 -6.65 4.34 2.84
N GLU A 101 -7.89 4.51 3.26
CA GLU A 101 -8.74 3.41 3.74
C GLU A 101 -9.03 2.40 2.61
N THR A 102 -9.35 2.90 1.42
CA THR A 102 -9.55 2.07 0.24
C THR A 102 -8.28 1.30 -0.13
N ILE A 103 -7.13 1.97 -0.14
CA ILE A 103 -5.85 1.34 -0.44
C ILE A 103 -5.51 0.26 0.59
N ALA A 104 -5.72 0.53 1.87
CA ALA A 104 -5.51 -0.44 2.93
C ALA A 104 -6.43 -1.66 2.76
N GLY A 105 -7.70 -1.44 2.41
CA GLY A 105 -8.65 -2.51 2.11
C GLY A 105 -8.19 -3.41 0.96
N LEU A 106 -7.75 -2.82 -0.15
CA LEU A 106 -7.21 -3.58 -1.29
C LEU A 106 -5.95 -4.39 -0.92
N ILE A 107 -5.07 -3.82 -0.11
CA ILE A 107 -3.89 -4.54 0.39
C ILE A 107 -4.31 -5.71 1.28
N SER A 108 -5.26 -5.50 2.19
CA SER A 108 -5.78 -6.55 3.07
C SER A 108 -6.41 -7.69 2.29
N GLU A 109 -7.22 -7.37 1.28
CA GLU A 109 -7.85 -8.35 0.41
C GLU A 109 -6.81 -9.25 -0.28
N VAL A 110 -5.74 -8.66 -0.84
CA VAL A 110 -4.67 -9.42 -1.48
C VAL A 110 -3.86 -10.26 -0.49
N VAL A 111 -3.70 -9.80 0.75
CA VAL A 111 -2.88 -10.48 1.77
C VAL A 111 -3.66 -11.57 2.49
N ASP A 112 -4.95 -11.35 2.74
CA ASP A 112 -5.80 -12.26 3.50
C ASP A 112 -6.44 -13.35 2.61
N ASP A 113 -6.40 -13.19 1.28
CA ASP A 113 -6.94 -14.15 0.33
C ASP A 113 -5.84 -15.13 -0.13
N ASP A 114 -6.07 -16.44 0.08
CA ASP A 114 -5.17 -17.52 -0.40
C ASP A 114 -5.06 -17.57 -1.95
N GLN A 115 -5.91 -16.84 -2.66
CA GLN A 115 -5.89 -16.68 -4.11
C GLN A 115 -6.24 -15.22 -4.45
N PRO A 116 -5.30 -14.41 -4.93
CA PRO A 116 -5.65 -13.06 -5.40
C PRO A 116 -6.61 -13.15 -6.59
N THR A 117 -7.90 -13.02 -6.31
CA THR A 117 -8.97 -13.12 -7.31
C THR A 117 -9.18 -11.82 -8.08
N THR A 118 -8.52 -10.75 -7.71
CA THR A 118 -8.71 -9.44 -8.33
C THR A 118 -7.69 -9.17 -9.43
N THR A 119 -7.76 -9.94 -10.51
CA THR A 119 -7.40 -9.43 -11.85
C THR A 119 -8.64 -8.87 -12.56
N ASP A 120 -9.64 -8.40 -11.80
CA ASP A 120 -10.84 -7.82 -12.42
C ASP A 120 -10.45 -6.47 -13.03
N PRO A 121 -10.51 -6.33 -14.38
CA PRO A 121 -10.25 -5.08 -15.07
C PRO A 121 -11.19 -3.95 -14.65
N ALA A 122 -12.31 -4.27 -13.98
CA ALA A 122 -13.22 -3.27 -13.46
C ALA A 122 -12.63 -2.50 -12.25
N VAL A 123 -11.75 -3.14 -11.48
CA VAL A 123 -11.14 -2.52 -10.28
C VAL A 123 -9.90 -1.70 -10.63
N PHE A 124 -9.18 -2.06 -11.70
CA PHE A 124 -7.97 -1.38 -12.15
C PHE A 124 -8.09 -0.91 -13.59
N GLN A 125 -7.66 0.29 -13.83
CA GLN A 125 -7.67 0.91 -15.15
C GLN A 125 -6.23 1.21 -15.58
N TYR A 126 -5.91 0.90 -16.84
CA TYR A 126 -4.64 1.25 -17.43
C TYR A 126 -4.64 2.75 -17.80
N VAL A 127 -3.74 3.51 -17.20
CA VAL A 127 -3.50 4.90 -17.60
C VAL A 127 -2.15 4.99 -18.29
N ARG A 128 -2.17 5.38 -19.55
CA ARG A 128 -0.95 5.62 -20.33
C ARG A 128 -0.52 7.08 -20.15
N MET A 129 0.69 7.28 -19.64
CA MET A 129 1.33 8.59 -19.57
C MET A 129 2.65 8.54 -20.38
N GLY A 130 2.61 9.02 -21.61
CA GLY A 130 3.71 8.88 -22.57
C GLY A 130 3.91 7.42 -22.99
N GLU A 131 5.15 6.92 -22.90
CA GLU A 131 5.47 5.52 -23.19
C GLU A 131 5.26 4.54 -22.03
N GLN A 132 4.95 5.06 -20.83
CA GLN A 132 4.72 4.24 -19.65
C GLN A 132 3.23 3.96 -19.46
N VAL A 133 2.93 2.71 -19.12
CA VAL A 133 1.59 2.26 -18.75
C VAL A 133 1.57 2.08 -17.23
N PHE A 134 0.67 2.78 -16.57
CA PHE A 134 0.45 2.67 -15.14
C PHE A 134 -0.87 1.96 -14.90
N HIS A 135 -0.86 0.94 -14.05
CA HIS A 135 -2.08 0.44 -13.44
C HIS A 135 -2.47 1.39 -12.31
N VAL A 136 -3.65 1.94 -12.40
CA VAL A 136 -4.22 2.79 -11.35
C VAL A 136 -5.55 2.20 -10.93
N PRO A 137 -5.93 2.31 -9.65
CA PRO A 137 -7.27 1.96 -9.23
C PRO A 137 -8.29 2.66 -10.12
N ASN A 138 -9.33 1.95 -10.57
CA ASN A 138 -10.37 2.55 -11.36
C ASN A 138 -11.15 3.54 -10.49
N LEU A 139 -10.85 4.82 -10.62
CA LEU A 139 -11.49 5.89 -9.84
C LEU A 139 -13.01 5.90 -10.02
N GLN A 140 -13.51 5.48 -11.18
CA GLN A 140 -14.95 5.38 -11.41
C GLN A 140 -15.55 4.24 -10.59
N TYR A 141 -14.90 3.08 -10.54
CA TYR A 141 -15.32 1.97 -9.69
C TYR A 141 -15.27 2.36 -8.21
N ILE A 142 -14.22 3.07 -7.79
CA ILE A 142 -14.07 3.59 -6.43
C ILE A 142 -15.19 4.59 -6.11
N GLN A 143 -15.48 5.54 -7.00
CA GLN A 143 -16.56 6.53 -6.81
C GLN A 143 -17.94 5.88 -6.76
N GLU A 144 -18.21 4.89 -7.60
CA GLU A 144 -19.51 4.21 -7.66
C GLU A 144 -19.77 3.28 -6.46
N ASN A 145 -18.73 2.73 -5.82
CA ASN A 145 -18.85 1.79 -4.71
C ASN A 145 -18.60 2.40 -3.33
N LEU A 146 -18.04 3.62 -3.24
CA LEU A 146 -17.82 4.34 -1.99
C LEU A 146 -18.91 5.38 -1.66
N THR A 147 -19.91 5.55 -2.53
CA THR A 147 -21.05 6.48 -2.32
C THR A 147 -22.35 5.76 -1.94
N ALA A 148 -22.29 4.47 -1.62
CA ALA A 148 -23.43 3.68 -1.15
C ALA A 148 -23.45 3.52 0.35
#